data_1f099245b168cbf12a128eca3247300a
#
_entry.id   1f099245b168cbf12a128eca3247300a
#
_cell.length_a   1.000
_cell.length_b   1.000
_cell.length_c   1.000
_cell.angle_alpha   90.00
_cell.angle_beta   90.00
_cell.angle_gamma   90.00
#
_symmetry.space_group_name_H-M   'P 1'
#
loop_
_entity.id
_entity.type
_entity.pdbx_description
1 polymer ?
#
loop_
_entity_poly.entity_id
_entity_poly.type
_entity_poly.pdbx_seq_one_letter_code
_entity_poly.pdbx_strand_id
1 'polypeptide(L)'
;MSLLLTLEQGPRTQAVRQTRLDEGELVIGRSADAGWQIDDPDMFVSRAHCKISGGQDGYFVTDTSSSGLFINDSESPLGAGRSARLQSGMRLRLGDYILY
;
A
#
# COMPACT_ATOMS: atom_id res chain seq x y z
N MET A 1 12.64 -13.02 7.73
CA MET A 1 12.42 -11.58 7.55
C MET A 1 10.94 -11.34 7.29
N SER A 2 10.38 -10.30 7.85
CA SER A 2 8.97 -9.96 7.62
C SER A 2 8.80 -8.45 7.52
N LEU A 3 7.75 -8.05 6.81
CA LEU A 3 7.33 -6.66 6.67
C LEU A 3 6.02 -6.48 7.43
N LEU A 4 5.95 -5.49 8.29
CA LEU A 4 4.72 -5.10 8.96
C LEU A 4 4.27 -3.75 8.41
N LEU A 5 3.04 -3.72 7.90
CA LEU A 5 2.40 -2.50 7.43
C LEU A 5 1.30 -2.11 8.39
N THR A 6 1.26 -0.84 8.77
CA THR A 6 0.27 -0.31 9.68
C THR A 6 -0.48 0.83 9.02
N LEU A 7 -1.80 0.84 9.13
CA LEU A 7 -2.61 1.95 8.69
C LEU A 7 -2.48 3.08 9.71
N GLU A 8 -1.68 4.10 9.38
CA GLU A 8 -1.43 5.23 10.26
C GLU A 8 -2.60 6.20 10.24
N GLN A 9 -3.16 6.44 9.04
CA GLN A 9 -4.30 7.31 8.86
C GLN A 9 -5.29 6.65 7.91
N GLY A 10 -6.53 6.50 8.33
CA GLY A 10 -7.56 5.88 7.54
C GLY A 10 -8.93 5.96 8.21
N PRO A 11 -9.96 5.38 7.59
CA PRO A 11 -11.31 5.46 8.10
C PRO A 11 -11.46 4.64 9.38
N ARG A 12 -12.37 5.08 10.26
CA ARG A 12 -12.69 4.35 11.49
C ARG A 12 -13.30 2.98 11.21
N THR A 13 -13.90 2.82 10.03
CA THR A 13 -14.55 1.58 9.62
C THR A 13 -13.56 0.52 9.12
N GLN A 14 -12.28 0.86 9.01
CA GLN A 14 -11.26 -0.08 8.57
C GLN A 14 -11.07 -1.18 9.60
N ALA A 15 -11.44 -2.42 9.23
CA ALA A 15 -11.39 -3.57 10.14
C ALA A 15 -9.97 -4.05 10.39
N VAL A 16 -9.18 -4.20 9.33
CA VAL A 16 -7.79 -4.68 9.42
C VAL A 16 -6.85 -3.48 9.29
N ARG A 17 -6.18 -3.14 10.38
CA ARG A 17 -5.33 -1.95 10.43
C ARG A 17 -3.84 -2.26 10.39
N GLN A 18 -3.47 -3.54 10.41
CA GLN A 18 -2.09 -4.01 10.27
C GLN A 18 -2.08 -5.28 9.44
N THR A 19 -1.05 -5.43 8.62
CA THR A 19 -0.86 -6.63 7.82
C THR A 19 0.63 -6.94 7.76
N ARG A 20 0.97 -8.22 7.89
CA ARG A 20 2.33 -8.72 7.82
C ARG A 20 2.52 -9.51 6.53
N LEU A 21 3.67 -9.31 5.90
CA LEU A 21 4.10 -10.10 4.75
C LEU A 21 5.49 -10.66 5.03
N ASP A 22 5.63 -11.99 5.01
CA ASP A 22 6.93 -12.63 5.17
C ASP A 22 7.64 -12.70 3.83
N GLU A 23 7.01 -13.35 2.84
CA GLU A 23 7.50 -13.37 1.48
C GLU A 23 6.32 -13.53 0.52
N GLY A 24 6.55 -13.32 -0.78
CA GLY A 24 5.51 -13.38 -1.77
C GLY A 24 4.96 -12.00 -2.11
N GLU A 25 3.68 -11.96 -2.42
CA GLU A 25 3.03 -10.73 -2.89
C GLU A 25 1.80 -10.41 -2.05
N LEU A 26 1.55 -9.11 -1.86
CA LEU A 26 0.37 -8.60 -1.18
C LEU A 26 -0.21 -7.46 -2.00
N VAL A 27 -1.43 -7.61 -2.49
CA VAL A 27 -2.15 -6.55 -3.17
C VAL A 27 -2.92 -5.74 -2.13
N ILE A 28 -2.78 -4.43 -2.19
CA ILE A 28 -3.45 -3.49 -1.28
C ILE A 28 -4.39 -2.63 -2.12
N GLY A 29 -5.65 -2.57 -1.75
CA GLY A 29 -6.61 -1.77 -2.47
C GLY A 29 -8.02 -1.90 -1.94
N ARG A 30 -8.95 -1.30 -2.67
CA ARG A 30 -10.35 -1.21 -2.30
C ARG A 30 -11.14 -2.50 -2.61
N SER A 31 -10.64 -3.33 -3.52
CA SER A 31 -11.34 -4.54 -3.95
C SER A 31 -11.41 -5.57 -2.82
N ALA A 32 -12.53 -6.28 -2.75
CA ALA A 32 -12.67 -7.42 -1.84
C ALA A 32 -11.67 -8.55 -2.17
N ASP A 33 -11.15 -8.57 -3.39
CA ASP A 33 -10.15 -9.56 -3.82
C ASP A 33 -8.72 -9.16 -3.44
N ALA A 34 -8.52 -7.94 -2.94
CA ALA A 34 -7.20 -7.50 -2.48
C ALA A 34 -6.79 -8.28 -1.23
N GLY A 35 -5.51 -8.61 -1.13
CA GLY A 35 -4.98 -9.28 0.06
C GLY A 35 -5.14 -8.45 1.33
N TRP A 36 -5.05 -7.14 1.19
CA TRP A 36 -5.41 -6.19 2.25
C TRP A 36 -6.39 -5.19 1.69
N GLN A 37 -7.65 -5.38 2.04
CA GLN A 37 -8.72 -4.49 1.57
C GLN A 37 -8.74 -3.22 2.41
N ILE A 38 -8.65 -2.08 1.73
CA ILE A 38 -8.77 -0.76 2.35
C ILE A 38 -10.21 -0.29 2.15
N ASP A 39 -10.88 0.01 3.24
CA ASP A 39 -12.26 0.50 3.21
C ASP A 39 -12.25 1.98 2.81
N ASP A 40 -12.72 2.26 1.61
CA ASP A 40 -12.75 3.63 1.08
C ASP A 40 -14.08 3.90 0.38
N PRO A 41 -15.08 4.39 1.12
CA PRO A 41 -16.39 4.68 0.54
C PRO A 41 -16.36 5.79 -0.51
N ASP A 42 -15.36 6.66 -0.48
CA ASP A 42 -15.21 7.76 -1.44
C ASP A 42 -14.46 7.36 -2.71
N MET A 43 -13.96 6.15 -2.77
CA MET A 43 -13.32 5.55 -3.94
C MET A 43 -12.07 6.27 -4.45
N PHE A 44 -11.33 6.92 -3.57
CA PHE A 44 -10.03 7.52 -3.91
C PHE A 44 -8.93 6.46 -4.04
N VAL A 45 -9.09 5.34 -3.33
CA VAL A 45 -8.17 4.20 -3.41
C VAL A 45 -8.61 3.31 -4.57
N SER A 46 -7.68 2.97 -5.46
CA SER A 46 -7.95 2.06 -6.57
C SER A 46 -8.26 0.65 -6.06
N ARG A 47 -8.94 -0.16 -6.87
CA ARG A 47 -9.26 -1.54 -6.51
C ARG A 47 -8.02 -2.34 -6.16
N ALA A 48 -6.96 -2.23 -6.98
CA ALA A 48 -5.62 -2.72 -6.70
C ALA A 48 -4.69 -1.52 -6.75
N HIS A 49 -4.50 -0.85 -5.62
CA HIS A 49 -3.77 0.42 -5.59
C HIS A 49 -2.27 0.21 -5.67
N CYS A 50 -1.75 -0.77 -4.94
CA CYS A 50 -0.34 -1.13 -5.02
C CYS A 50 -0.15 -2.60 -4.68
N LYS A 51 1.03 -3.11 -5.05
CA LYS A 51 1.42 -4.48 -4.77
C LYS A 51 2.75 -4.47 -4.04
N ILE A 52 2.79 -5.16 -2.91
CA ILE A 52 4.02 -5.35 -2.15
C ILE A 52 4.60 -6.70 -2.55
N SER A 53 5.89 -6.74 -2.86
CA SER A 53 6.60 -7.98 -3.17
C SER A 53 7.72 -8.16 -2.16
N GLY A 54 7.84 -9.35 -1.59
CA GLY A 54 8.87 -9.67 -0.62
C GLY A 54 9.64 -10.92 -1.00
N GLY A 55 10.94 -10.92 -0.75
CA GLY A 55 11.82 -12.04 -1.02
C GLY A 55 13.19 -11.84 -0.40
N GLN A 56 14.18 -12.55 -0.95
CA GLN A 56 15.54 -12.52 -0.42
C GLN A 56 16.19 -11.15 -0.51
N ASP A 57 15.83 -10.38 -1.55
CA ASP A 57 16.43 -9.08 -1.81
C ASP A 57 15.73 -7.92 -1.05
N GLY A 58 14.72 -8.24 -0.25
CA GLY A 58 13.98 -7.25 0.52
C GLY A 58 12.55 -7.09 0.03
N TYR A 59 11.95 -5.94 0.30
CA TYR A 59 10.57 -5.64 -0.03
C TYR A 59 10.48 -4.48 -0.98
N PHE A 60 9.55 -4.59 -1.94
CA PHE A 60 9.33 -3.59 -2.97
C PHE A 60 7.84 -3.28 -3.07
N VAL A 61 7.52 -2.04 -3.40
CA VAL A 61 6.15 -1.65 -3.72
C VAL A 61 6.07 -1.26 -5.19
N THR A 62 5.02 -1.73 -5.86
CA THR A 62 4.71 -1.35 -7.24
C THR A 62 3.41 -0.58 -7.25
N ASP A 63 3.41 0.59 -7.90
CA ASP A 63 2.22 1.41 -8.07
C ASP A 63 1.37 0.81 -9.19
N THR A 64 0.16 0.38 -8.86
CA THR A 64 -0.81 -0.15 -9.83
C THR A 64 -2.06 0.70 -9.88
N SER A 65 -2.02 1.88 -9.26
CA SER A 65 -3.18 2.74 -9.09
C SER A 65 -3.48 3.57 -10.34
N SER A 66 -4.73 4.04 -10.41
CA SER A 66 -5.14 5.05 -11.39
C SER A 66 -5.02 6.47 -10.82
N SER A 67 -4.99 6.62 -9.51
CA SER A 67 -4.97 7.94 -8.86
C SER A 67 -3.61 8.30 -8.27
N GLY A 68 -2.67 7.36 -8.21
CA GLY A 68 -1.31 7.60 -7.75
C GLY A 68 -1.01 7.03 -6.36
N LEU A 69 0.16 6.43 -6.24
CA LEU A 69 0.76 6.04 -4.97
C LEU A 69 1.89 7.01 -4.67
N PHE A 70 1.85 7.62 -3.50
CA PHE A 70 2.86 8.61 -3.09
C PHE A 70 3.71 8.03 -1.97
N ILE A 71 5.02 8.25 -2.07
CA ILE A 71 5.97 7.76 -1.08
C ILE A 71 6.45 8.92 -0.23
N ASN A 72 6.32 8.78 1.08
CA ASN A 72 6.67 9.81 2.06
C ASN A 72 5.94 11.12 1.73
N ASP A 73 6.67 12.22 1.65
CA ASP A 73 6.09 13.55 1.38
C ASP A 73 6.21 13.95 -0.10
N SER A 74 6.43 13.00 -0.98
CA SER A 74 6.57 13.30 -2.41
C SER A 74 5.31 13.95 -2.97
N GLU A 75 5.48 15.00 -3.76
CA GLU A 75 4.38 15.68 -4.45
C GLU A 75 3.98 14.98 -5.74
N SER A 76 4.85 14.09 -6.24
CA SER A 76 4.60 13.34 -7.47
C SER A 76 4.36 11.88 -7.14
N PRO A 77 3.42 11.21 -7.84
CA PRO A 77 3.21 9.79 -7.64
C PRO A 77 4.40 8.98 -8.13
N LEU A 78 4.53 7.75 -7.60
CA LEU A 78 5.54 6.82 -8.07
C LEU A 78 5.37 6.53 -9.55
N GLY A 79 4.13 6.36 -9.99
CA GLY A 79 3.78 6.13 -11.38
C GLY A 79 3.36 4.68 -11.64
N ALA A 80 2.30 4.51 -12.41
CA ALA A 80 1.74 3.19 -12.70
C ALA A 80 2.80 2.27 -13.31
N GLY A 81 2.97 1.09 -12.75
CA GLY A 81 3.95 0.10 -13.16
C GLY A 81 5.34 0.31 -12.62
N ARG A 82 5.60 1.40 -11.91
CA ARG A 82 6.90 1.65 -11.30
C ARG A 82 7.00 1.08 -9.90
N SER A 83 8.20 0.68 -9.52
CA SER A 83 8.48 0.06 -8.22
C SER A 83 9.52 0.84 -7.45
N ALA A 84 9.44 0.75 -6.13
CA ALA A 84 10.43 1.33 -5.22
C ALA A 84 10.73 0.34 -4.10
N ARG A 85 11.97 0.37 -3.61
CA ARG A 85 12.36 -0.47 -2.48
C ARG A 85 11.82 0.11 -1.19
N LEU A 86 11.22 -0.76 -0.38
CA LEU A 86 10.69 -0.35 0.92
C LEU A 86 11.78 -0.37 1.98
N GLN A 87 11.73 0.63 2.84
CA GLN A 87 12.62 0.75 3.99
C GLN A 87 11.79 1.02 5.23
N SER A 88 12.33 0.64 6.39
CA SER A 88 11.67 0.91 7.65
C SER A 88 11.41 2.41 7.81
N GLY A 89 10.19 2.75 8.22
CA GLY A 89 9.79 4.15 8.40
C GLY A 89 9.22 4.84 7.18
N MET A 90 9.21 4.17 6.02
CA MET A 90 8.57 4.74 4.83
C MET A 90 7.06 4.79 4.99
N ARG A 91 6.46 5.84 4.46
CA ARG A 91 5.02 5.99 4.41
C ARG A 91 4.53 5.90 2.97
N LEU A 92 3.44 5.15 2.78
CA LEU A 92 2.77 5.02 1.49
C LEU A 92 1.43 5.73 1.59
N ARG A 93 1.20 6.71 0.72
CA ARG A 93 -0.05 7.45 0.70
C ARG A 93 -0.92 7.00 -0.47
N LEU A 94 -2.14 6.57 -0.14
CA LEU A 94 -3.14 6.12 -1.10
C LEU A 94 -4.39 6.99 -0.88
N GLY A 95 -4.67 7.89 -1.82
CA GLY A 95 -5.74 8.86 -1.58
C GLY A 95 -5.45 9.66 -0.31
N ASP A 96 -6.38 9.63 0.64
CA ASP A 96 -6.22 10.33 1.93
C ASP A 96 -5.68 9.42 3.03
N TYR A 97 -5.28 8.19 2.72
CA TYR A 97 -4.85 7.20 3.72
C TYR A 97 -3.35 7.03 3.68
N ILE A 98 -2.77 6.77 4.86
CA ILE A 98 -1.33 6.62 5.03
C ILE A 98 -1.03 5.25 5.64
N LEU A 99 -0.20 4.47 4.96
CA LEU A 99 0.36 3.21 5.46
C LEU A 99 1.80 3.45 5.90
N TYR A 100 2.19 2.75 6.98
CA TYR A 100 3.49 2.96 7.59
C TYR A 100 4.20 1.64 7.90
#